data_d5fd254a27304b84bb490404731ee7de
#
_entry.id   d5fd254a27304b84bb490404731ee7de
#
_cell.length_a   1.000
_cell.length_b   1.000
_cell.length_c   1.000
_cell.angle_alpha   90.00
_cell.angle_beta   90.00
_cell.angle_gamma   90.00
#
_symmetry.space_group_name_H-M   'P 1'
#
loop_
_entity.id
_entity.type
_entity.pdbx_description
1 polymer ?
#
loop_
_entity_poly.entity_id
_entity_poly.type
_entity_poly.pdbx_seq_one_letter_code
_entity_poly.pdbx_strand_id
1 'polypeptide(L)'
;MCAKKVTKPAPGDVPTTGHSWDGIEEYDNPMPRWWVWVFYATIVWGIGYTIAYPAWPLIHGATKGLLGYNDRVAVAAEIQTWDDKNAEIKAQLISTDLGAIKDDPTLASYAENAGAAVFRTYCAQCHGAGAAGVQSLGYPNLLDNDWLWGGTLDDILTTVTHGIRNTTDA
;
A
#
# COMPACT_ATOMS: atom_id res chain seq x y z
N MET A 1 28.28 -44.49 -14.15
CA MET A 1 28.27 -43.46 -13.07
C MET A 1 29.33 -43.88 -12.04
N CYS A 2 30.51 -43.24 -12.02
CA CYS A 2 31.58 -43.53 -11.04
C CYS A 2 31.22 -42.85 -9.72
N ALA A 3 30.91 -43.63 -8.69
CA ALA A 3 30.78 -43.16 -7.32
C ALA A 3 32.15 -42.57 -6.87
N LYS A 4 32.24 -41.25 -6.71
CA LYS A 4 33.41 -40.59 -6.14
C LYS A 4 33.55 -41.07 -4.68
N LYS A 5 34.70 -41.69 -4.38
CA LYS A 5 35.05 -42.11 -3.03
C LYS A 5 35.07 -40.86 -2.12
N VAL A 6 34.18 -40.80 -1.15
CA VAL A 6 34.21 -39.77 -0.10
C VAL A 6 35.51 -39.96 0.69
N THR A 7 36.47 -39.06 0.48
CA THR A 7 37.72 -39.04 1.27
C THR A 7 37.40 -38.50 2.65
N LYS A 8 37.85 -39.22 3.70
CA LYS A 8 37.78 -38.70 5.06
C LYS A 8 38.49 -37.36 5.16
N PRO A 9 37.87 -36.34 5.77
CA PRO A 9 38.52 -35.02 5.93
C PRO A 9 39.82 -35.16 6.73
N ALA A 10 40.81 -34.33 6.40
CA ALA A 10 42.05 -34.25 7.15
C ALA A 10 41.79 -33.71 8.58
N PRO A 11 42.67 -34.02 9.56
CA PRO A 11 42.55 -33.44 10.89
C PRO A 11 42.60 -31.91 10.81
N GLY A 12 41.47 -31.24 11.12
CA GLY A 12 41.30 -29.78 11.02
C GLY A 12 40.39 -29.31 9.92
N ASP A 13 40.01 -30.16 8.95
CA ASP A 13 38.99 -29.79 7.93
C ASP A 13 37.59 -29.93 8.50
N VAL A 14 36.74 -28.97 8.12
CA VAL A 14 35.32 -29.05 8.46
C VAL A 14 34.69 -30.14 7.59
N PRO A 15 33.94 -31.10 8.20
CA PRO A 15 33.26 -32.13 7.43
C PRO A 15 32.19 -31.52 6.51
N THR A 16 32.01 -32.16 5.35
CA THR A 16 30.91 -31.81 4.43
C THR A 16 29.70 -32.71 4.63
N THR A 17 28.52 -32.27 4.20
CA THR A 17 27.29 -33.08 4.25
C THR A 17 27.33 -34.32 3.38
N GLY A 18 28.37 -34.47 2.53
CA GLY A 18 28.56 -35.60 1.61
C GLY A 18 27.69 -35.48 0.33
N HIS A 19 26.93 -34.45 0.19
CA HIS A 19 26.20 -34.14 -1.05
C HIS A 19 26.97 -33.13 -1.89
N SER A 20 27.02 -33.37 -3.20
CA SER A 20 27.66 -32.46 -4.16
C SER A 20 26.65 -32.08 -5.24
N TRP A 21 26.47 -30.77 -5.44
CA TRP A 21 25.61 -30.18 -6.46
C TRP A 21 26.52 -29.40 -7.42
N ASP A 22 26.67 -29.88 -8.65
CA ASP A 22 27.55 -29.30 -9.67
C ASP A 22 29.01 -29.09 -9.18
N GLY A 23 29.51 -29.98 -8.29
CA GLY A 23 30.86 -29.92 -7.75
C GLY A 23 31.02 -29.03 -6.51
N ILE A 24 29.95 -28.41 -6.03
CA ILE A 24 29.90 -27.63 -4.79
C ILE A 24 29.40 -28.53 -3.66
N GLU A 25 30.16 -28.60 -2.57
CA GLU A 25 29.79 -29.34 -1.36
C GLU A 25 29.53 -28.36 -0.20
N GLU A 26 28.54 -28.69 0.63
CA GLU A 26 28.20 -27.89 1.81
C GLU A 26 28.97 -28.35 3.02
N TYR A 27 29.48 -27.41 3.84
CA TYR A 27 30.09 -27.73 5.12
C TYR A 27 29.03 -28.14 6.15
N ASP A 28 29.27 -29.23 6.88
CA ASP A 28 28.43 -29.68 7.97
C ASP A 28 28.82 -28.95 9.28
N ASN A 29 28.51 -27.66 9.34
CA ASN A 29 28.78 -26.84 10.51
C ASN A 29 27.56 -26.86 11.47
N PRO A 30 27.76 -27.11 12.75
CA PRO A 30 26.68 -27.00 13.73
C PRO A 30 26.20 -25.55 13.81
N MET A 31 24.89 -25.36 13.82
CA MET A 31 24.30 -24.03 13.99
C MET A 31 24.69 -23.42 15.34
N PRO A 32 25.00 -22.10 15.41
CA PRO A 32 25.29 -21.43 16.68
C PRO A 32 24.13 -21.61 17.66
N ARG A 33 24.42 -21.95 18.93
CA ARG A 33 23.40 -22.25 19.93
C ARG A 33 22.42 -21.09 20.16
N TRP A 34 22.92 -19.84 20.14
CA TRP A 34 22.06 -18.67 20.27
C TRP A 34 21.05 -18.57 19.15
N TRP A 35 21.45 -18.88 17.90
CA TRP A 35 20.59 -18.87 16.74
C TRP A 35 19.47 -19.93 16.87
N VAL A 36 19.81 -21.12 17.30
CA VAL A 36 18.82 -22.20 17.54
C VAL A 36 17.80 -21.80 18.58
N TRP A 37 18.22 -21.14 19.66
CA TRP A 37 17.29 -20.63 20.68
C TRP A 37 16.36 -19.54 20.13
N VAL A 38 16.89 -18.60 19.35
CA VAL A 38 16.07 -17.58 18.69
C VAL A 38 15.08 -18.23 17.73
N PHE A 39 15.51 -19.21 16.96
CA PHE A 39 14.65 -19.96 16.06
C PHE A 39 13.47 -20.63 16.79
N TYR A 40 13.73 -21.35 17.88
CA TYR A 40 12.65 -21.93 18.67
C TYR A 40 11.74 -20.88 19.32
N ALA A 41 12.31 -19.78 19.80
CA ALA A 41 11.52 -18.67 20.34
C ALA A 41 10.55 -18.09 19.29
N THR A 42 10.99 -17.94 18.04
CA THR A 42 10.10 -17.47 16.93
C THR A 42 9.01 -18.48 16.61
N ILE A 43 9.29 -19.80 16.70
CA ILE A 43 8.24 -20.81 16.51
C ILE A 43 7.18 -20.72 17.61
N VAL A 44 7.61 -20.65 18.88
CA VAL A 44 6.68 -20.54 20.02
C VAL A 44 5.86 -19.25 19.90
N TRP A 45 6.51 -18.14 19.54
CA TRP A 45 5.84 -16.86 19.30
C TRP A 45 4.82 -16.95 18.15
N GLY A 46 5.22 -17.58 17.03
CA GLY A 46 4.35 -17.79 15.88
C GLY A 46 3.10 -18.60 16.20
N ILE A 47 3.24 -19.68 16.98
CA ILE A 47 2.10 -20.47 17.46
C ILE A 47 1.19 -19.60 18.34
N GLY A 48 1.74 -18.86 19.30
CA GLY A 48 0.99 -17.93 20.13
C GLY A 48 0.25 -16.87 19.32
N TYR A 49 0.90 -16.35 18.28
CA TYR A 49 0.29 -15.38 17.36
C TYR A 49 -0.92 -15.95 16.62
N THR A 50 -0.82 -17.19 16.09
CA THR A 50 -1.95 -17.83 15.37
C THR A 50 -3.14 -18.17 16.27
N ILE A 51 -2.93 -18.29 17.57
CA ILE A 51 -3.99 -18.46 18.56
C ILE A 51 -4.64 -17.10 18.89
N ALA A 52 -3.82 -16.05 19.05
CA ALA A 52 -4.27 -14.72 19.45
C ALA A 52 -5.01 -13.97 18.32
N TYR A 53 -4.52 -14.08 17.09
CA TYR A 53 -5.01 -13.34 15.92
C TYR A 53 -5.68 -14.26 14.89
N PRO A 54 -6.46 -13.71 13.95
CA PRO A 54 -6.97 -14.46 12.81
C PRO A 54 -5.84 -15.03 11.97
N ALA A 55 -5.82 -16.35 11.75
CA ALA A 55 -4.69 -16.98 11.06
C ALA A 55 -5.10 -18.13 10.14
N TRP A 56 -5.94 -19.04 10.62
CA TRP A 56 -6.21 -20.29 9.91
C TRP A 56 -7.40 -20.15 8.98
N PRO A 57 -7.25 -20.47 7.67
CA PRO A 57 -8.35 -20.46 6.73
C PRO A 57 -9.35 -21.57 7.04
N LEU A 58 -10.63 -21.22 6.98
CA LEU A 58 -11.76 -22.12 7.10
C LEU A 58 -12.57 -22.09 5.79
N ILE A 59 -13.54 -23.01 5.62
CA ILE A 59 -14.36 -23.09 4.41
C ILE A 59 -15.11 -21.77 4.14
N HIS A 60 -15.56 -21.08 5.18
CA HIS A 60 -16.35 -19.84 5.08
C HIS A 60 -15.68 -18.64 5.80
N GLY A 61 -14.34 -18.63 5.90
CA GLY A 61 -13.64 -17.53 6.56
C GLY A 61 -12.30 -17.94 7.13
N ALA A 62 -11.94 -17.34 8.25
CA ALA A 62 -10.74 -17.65 9.03
C ALA A 62 -11.06 -17.71 10.52
N THR A 63 -10.16 -18.29 11.30
CA THR A 63 -10.26 -18.24 12.77
C THR A 63 -10.22 -16.79 13.24
N LYS A 64 -11.06 -16.44 14.21
CA LYS A 64 -11.12 -15.05 14.72
C LYS A 64 -9.98 -14.69 15.66
N GLY A 65 -9.27 -15.71 16.20
CA GLY A 65 -8.31 -15.54 17.27
C GLY A 65 -8.97 -15.18 18.62
N LEU A 66 -8.22 -15.35 19.70
CA LEU A 66 -8.70 -15.05 21.06
C LEU A 66 -8.93 -13.54 21.29
N LEU A 67 -8.15 -12.69 20.61
CA LEU A 67 -8.28 -11.23 20.73
C LEU A 67 -9.44 -10.66 19.93
N GLY A 68 -10.10 -11.44 19.07
CA GLY A 68 -11.21 -10.99 18.24
C GLY A 68 -10.85 -9.84 17.28
N TYR A 69 -9.56 -9.64 17.01
CA TYR A 69 -9.06 -8.57 16.15
C TYR A 69 -9.52 -8.76 14.72
N ASN A 70 -9.93 -7.66 14.10
CA ASN A 70 -10.33 -7.65 12.69
C ASN A 70 -9.80 -6.38 12.02
N ASP A 71 -8.89 -6.56 11.06
CA ASP A 71 -8.26 -5.45 10.32
C ASP A 71 -9.27 -4.51 9.67
N ARG A 72 -10.34 -5.06 9.08
CA ARG A 72 -11.38 -4.25 8.42
C ARG A 72 -12.11 -3.35 9.41
N VAL A 73 -12.41 -3.88 10.60
CA VAL A 73 -13.08 -3.10 11.66
C VAL A 73 -12.12 -2.05 12.20
N ALA A 74 -10.86 -2.40 12.41
CA ALA A 74 -9.84 -1.46 12.88
C ALA A 74 -9.63 -0.31 11.87
N VAL A 75 -9.49 -0.62 10.58
CA VAL A 75 -9.37 0.38 9.52
C VAL A 75 -10.62 1.25 9.41
N ALA A 76 -11.82 0.65 9.48
CA ALA A 76 -13.06 1.42 9.45
C ALA A 76 -13.17 2.40 10.64
N ALA A 77 -12.77 1.98 11.83
CA ALA A 77 -12.75 2.84 13.01
C ALA A 77 -11.72 3.97 12.89
N GLU A 78 -10.57 3.71 12.29
CA GLU A 78 -9.56 4.73 12.03
C GLU A 78 -10.05 5.75 10.99
N ILE A 79 -10.65 5.29 9.89
CA ILE A 79 -11.27 6.17 8.88
C ILE A 79 -12.32 7.05 9.54
N GLN A 80 -13.22 6.47 10.35
CA GLN A 80 -14.23 7.24 11.06
C GLN A 80 -13.64 8.30 11.99
N THR A 81 -12.56 7.96 12.70
CA THR A 81 -11.87 8.91 13.57
C THR A 81 -11.31 10.10 12.78
N TRP A 82 -10.77 9.87 11.58
CA TRP A 82 -10.29 10.92 10.71
C TRP A 82 -11.41 11.74 10.08
N ASP A 83 -12.51 11.10 9.73
CA ASP A 83 -13.69 11.78 9.22
C ASP A 83 -14.31 12.71 10.28
N ASP A 84 -14.42 12.24 11.51
CA ASP A 84 -14.93 13.05 12.63
C ASP A 84 -14.02 14.25 12.93
N LYS A 85 -12.69 14.05 12.93
CA LYS A 85 -11.73 15.15 13.14
C LYS A 85 -11.80 16.23 12.07
N ASN A 86 -12.13 15.85 10.85
CA ASN A 86 -12.17 16.77 9.70
C ASN A 86 -13.61 17.23 9.38
N ALA A 87 -14.61 16.78 10.12
CA ALA A 87 -16.02 17.03 9.80
C ALA A 87 -16.34 18.53 9.71
N GLU A 88 -15.83 19.32 10.66
CA GLU A 88 -16.08 20.77 10.71
C GLU A 88 -15.47 21.48 9.50
N ILE A 89 -14.18 21.24 9.21
CA ILE A 89 -13.51 21.91 8.07
C ILE A 89 -14.07 21.44 6.72
N LYS A 90 -14.49 20.15 6.62
CA LYS A 90 -15.21 19.65 5.44
C LYS A 90 -16.55 20.37 5.25
N ALA A 91 -17.31 20.56 6.32
CA ALA A 91 -18.60 21.26 6.27
C ALA A 91 -18.42 22.72 5.85
N GLN A 92 -17.41 23.41 6.38
CA GLN A 92 -17.06 24.77 5.97
C GLN A 92 -16.66 24.83 4.49
N LEU A 93 -15.82 23.89 4.04
CA LEU A 93 -15.40 23.83 2.64
C LEU A 93 -16.57 23.65 1.69
N ILE A 94 -17.53 22.77 2.01
CA ILE A 94 -18.73 22.50 1.19
C ILE A 94 -19.66 23.71 1.15
N SER A 95 -19.76 24.46 2.24
CA SER A 95 -20.64 25.63 2.32
C SER A 95 -20.03 26.91 1.76
N THR A 96 -18.73 26.94 1.49
CA THR A 96 -18.01 28.10 0.98
C THR A 96 -18.04 28.11 -0.55
N ASP A 97 -18.28 29.30 -1.15
CA ASP A 97 -18.18 29.48 -2.59
C ASP A 97 -16.76 29.06 -3.08
N LEU A 98 -16.72 28.34 -4.20
CA LEU A 98 -15.49 27.80 -4.74
C LEU A 98 -14.40 28.85 -4.99
N GLY A 99 -14.80 30.01 -5.46
CA GLY A 99 -13.91 31.15 -5.70
C GLY A 99 -13.40 31.82 -4.44
N ALA A 100 -14.14 31.68 -3.32
CA ALA A 100 -13.81 32.31 -2.03
C ALA A 100 -12.92 31.44 -1.14
N ILE A 101 -12.74 30.13 -1.45
CA ILE A 101 -11.91 29.21 -0.67
C ILE A 101 -10.47 29.73 -0.50
N LYS A 102 -9.93 30.34 -1.56
CA LYS A 102 -8.57 30.91 -1.57
C LYS A 102 -8.35 32.06 -0.58
N ASP A 103 -9.44 32.71 -0.17
CA ASP A 103 -9.39 33.91 0.69
C ASP A 103 -9.26 33.52 2.18
N ASP A 104 -9.55 32.27 2.54
CA ASP A 104 -9.30 31.68 3.85
C ASP A 104 -8.08 30.74 3.79
N PRO A 105 -6.93 31.11 4.40
CA PRO A 105 -5.71 30.30 4.34
C PRO A 105 -5.87 28.89 4.91
N THR A 106 -6.76 28.69 5.90
CA THR A 106 -7.00 27.39 6.52
C THR A 106 -7.77 26.49 5.57
N LEU A 107 -8.85 27.01 4.96
CA LEU A 107 -9.64 26.28 3.95
C LEU A 107 -8.81 25.98 2.70
N ALA A 108 -8.04 26.96 2.21
CA ALA A 108 -7.16 26.80 1.07
C ALA A 108 -6.14 25.68 1.30
N SER A 109 -5.43 25.72 2.43
CA SER A 109 -4.45 24.70 2.78
C SER A 109 -5.08 23.31 2.91
N TYR A 110 -6.25 23.21 3.52
CA TYR A 110 -6.97 21.94 3.61
C TYR A 110 -7.40 21.43 2.23
N ALA A 111 -7.99 22.29 1.40
CA ALA A 111 -8.45 21.96 0.05
C ALA A 111 -7.30 21.47 -0.86
N GLU A 112 -6.15 22.15 -0.82
CA GLU A 112 -4.96 21.79 -1.59
C GLU A 112 -4.40 20.41 -1.14
N ASN A 113 -4.24 20.19 0.15
CA ASN A 113 -3.69 18.95 0.66
C ASN A 113 -4.63 17.75 0.45
N ALA A 114 -5.91 17.92 0.71
CA ALA A 114 -6.93 16.91 0.48
C ALA A 114 -7.10 16.62 -1.01
N GLY A 115 -7.16 17.68 -1.84
CA GLY A 115 -7.23 17.59 -3.30
C GLY A 115 -6.02 16.88 -3.89
N ALA A 116 -4.81 17.18 -3.41
CA ALA A 116 -3.59 16.49 -3.83
C ALA A 116 -3.62 15.00 -3.49
N ALA A 117 -4.20 14.60 -2.37
CA ALA A 117 -4.37 13.19 -2.02
C ALA A 117 -5.35 12.48 -2.96
N VAL A 118 -6.49 13.12 -3.24
CA VAL A 118 -7.49 12.62 -4.20
C VAL A 118 -6.89 12.52 -5.60
N PHE A 119 -6.16 13.54 -6.06
CA PHE A 119 -5.50 13.54 -7.36
C PHE A 119 -4.52 12.38 -7.50
N ARG A 120 -3.66 12.14 -6.50
CA ARG A 120 -2.72 11.01 -6.52
C ARG A 120 -3.41 9.65 -6.58
N THR A 121 -4.57 9.54 -5.96
CA THR A 121 -5.30 8.27 -5.89
C THR A 121 -6.07 7.97 -7.16
N TYR A 122 -6.73 8.96 -7.74
CA TYR A 122 -7.71 8.74 -8.82
C TYR A 122 -7.30 9.33 -10.16
N CYS A 123 -6.57 10.45 -10.19
CA CYS A 123 -6.30 11.20 -11.42
C CYS A 123 -4.89 10.92 -11.97
N ALA A 124 -3.92 10.73 -11.11
CA ALA A 124 -2.51 10.56 -11.48
C ALA A 124 -2.25 9.31 -12.33
N GLN A 125 -3.12 8.31 -12.27
CA GLN A 125 -2.99 7.09 -13.09
C GLN A 125 -3.03 7.41 -14.60
N CYS A 126 -3.83 8.39 -14.98
CA CYS A 126 -3.95 8.83 -16.37
C CYS A 126 -3.16 10.10 -16.63
N HIS A 127 -3.27 11.11 -15.75
CA HIS A 127 -2.65 12.42 -15.96
C HIS A 127 -1.19 12.51 -15.50
N GLY A 128 -0.65 11.44 -14.89
CA GLY A 128 0.70 11.42 -14.32
C GLY A 128 0.77 12.12 -12.96
N ALA A 129 1.78 11.76 -12.16
CA ALA A 129 1.96 12.33 -10.81
C ALA A 129 2.21 13.86 -10.83
N GLY A 130 2.78 14.36 -11.92
CA GLY A 130 3.00 15.81 -12.17
C GLY A 130 1.91 16.47 -13.01
N ALA A 131 0.78 15.81 -13.27
CA ALA A 131 -0.36 16.34 -14.04
C ALA A 131 -0.04 16.73 -15.51
N ALA A 132 1.14 16.35 -16.03
CA ALA A 132 1.56 16.67 -17.40
C ALA A 132 0.86 15.83 -18.49
N GLY A 133 0.08 14.83 -18.09
CA GLY A 133 -0.63 13.93 -19.00
C GLY A 133 0.28 13.01 -19.82
N VAL A 134 -0.32 12.29 -20.75
CA VAL A 134 0.37 11.48 -21.78
C VAL A 134 -0.40 11.64 -23.08
N GLN A 135 -0.03 12.62 -23.88
CA GLN A 135 -0.75 13.00 -25.11
C GLN A 135 -0.91 11.84 -26.10
N SER A 136 0.11 10.99 -26.23
CA SER A 136 0.07 9.82 -27.12
C SER A 136 -1.00 8.80 -26.75
N LEU A 137 -1.47 8.81 -25.50
CA LEU A 137 -2.54 7.96 -24.99
C LEU A 137 -3.88 8.71 -24.85
N GLY A 138 -3.93 10.00 -25.24
CA GLY A 138 -5.12 10.83 -25.16
C GLY A 138 -5.37 11.45 -23.77
N TYR A 139 -4.42 11.38 -22.86
CA TYR A 139 -4.51 12.03 -21.55
C TYR A 139 -3.95 13.45 -21.61
N PRO A 140 -4.80 14.49 -21.46
CA PRO A 140 -4.35 15.88 -21.59
C PRO A 140 -3.42 16.30 -20.45
N ASN A 141 -2.57 17.27 -20.76
CA ASN A 141 -1.82 18.02 -19.77
C ASN A 141 -2.79 18.94 -19.00
N LEU A 142 -2.71 18.94 -17.68
CA LEU A 142 -3.56 19.77 -16.82
C LEU A 142 -2.82 21.03 -16.32
N LEU A 143 -1.58 21.26 -16.78
CA LEU A 143 -0.75 22.39 -16.39
C LEU A 143 -0.62 23.47 -17.49
N ASP A 144 -1.12 23.17 -18.69
CA ASP A 144 -1.10 24.12 -19.80
C ASP A 144 -2.38 24.96 -19.83
N ASN A 145 -2.49 25.82 -20.83
CA ASN A 145 -3.64 26.70 -21.01
C ASN A 145 -4.64 26.18 -22.06
N ASP A 146 -4.51 24.94 -22.48
CA ASP A 146 -5.36 24.34 -23.50
C ASP A 146 -6.59 23.68 -22.87
N TRP A 147 -7.64 24.47 -22.65
CA TRP A 147 -8.86 24.03 -22.00
C TRP A 147 -9.95 23.67 -23.05
N LEU A 148 -10.16 22.36 -23.24
CA LEU A 148 -11.17 21.86 -24.20
C LEU A 148 -12.60 21.97 -23.68
N TRP A 149 -12.79 21.95 -22.35
CA TRP A 149 -14.10 21.88 -21.69
C TRP A 149 -14.36 23.00 -20.72
N GLY A 150 -13.63 24.13 -20.92
CA GLY A 150 -13.64 25.28 -20.03
C GLY A 150 -12.55 25.20 -18.95
N GLY A 151 -12.02 26.38 -18.58
CA GLY A 151 -10.89 26.50 -17.65
C GLY A 151 -11.24 27.33 -16.41
N THR A 152 -12.49 27.67 -16.18
CA THR A 152 -12.93 28.28 -14.92
C THR A 152 -13.04 27.23 -13.84
N LEU A 153 -13.02 27.65 -12.57
CA LEU A 153 -13.19 26.70 -11.45
C LEU A 153 -14.51 25.95 -11.54
N ASP A 154 -15.58 26.61 -12.00
CA ASP A 154 -16.91 26.01 -12.17
C ASP A 154 -16.91 24.98 -13.31
N ASP A 155 -16.23 25.26 -14.41
CA ASP A 155 -16.08 24.30 -15.52
C ASP A 155 -15.32 23.07 -15.09
N ILE A 156 -14.24 23.26 -14.31
CA ILE A 156 -13.44 22.16 -13.76
C ILE A 156 -14.29 21.34 -12.79
N LEU A 157 -15.04 21.99 -11.90
CA LEU A 157 -15.94 21.31 -10.96
C LEU A 157 -17.00 20.49 -11.71
N THR A 158 -17.61 21.06 -12.74
CA THR A 158 -18.58 20.37 -13.59
C THR A 158 -17.96 19.17 -14.27
N THR A 159 -16.78 19.34 -14.85
CA THR A 159 -16.04 18.26 -15.53
C THR A 159 -15.68 17.11 -14.57
N VAL A 160 -15.24 17.43 -13.36
CA VAL A 160 -14.87 16.41 -12.37
C VAL A 160 -16.10 15.70 -11.80
N THR A 161 -17.21 16.42 -11.65
CA THR A 161 -18.46 15.88 -11.07
C THR A 161 -19.22 15.00 -12.06
N HIS A 162 -19.37 15.45 -13.30
CA HIS A 162 -20.25 14.84 -14.30
C HIS A 162 -19.47 14.12 -15.41
N GLY A 163 -18.17 14.35 -15.51
CA GLY A 163 -17.35 13.85 -16.60
C GLY A 163 -17.48 14.68 -17.88
N ILE A 164 -16.73 14.27 -18.90
CA ILE A 164 -16.79 14.87 -20.24
C ILE A 164 -17.67 14.02 -21.16
N ARG A 165 -18.36 14.68 -22.13
CA ARG A 165 -19.25 13.99 -23.09
C ARG A 165 -20.37 13.19 -22.42
N ASN A 166 -20.81 13.62 -21.27
CA ASN A 166 -21.94 13.01 -20.57
C ASN A 166 -23.23 13.47 -21.28
N THR A 167 -24.04 12.52 -21.73
CA THR A 167 -25.30 12.79 -22.44
C THR A 167 -26.46 13.09 -21.49
N THR A 168 -26.30 12.88 -20.19
CA THR A 168 -27.34 13.10 -19.18
C THR A 168 -27.39 14.55 -18.69
N ASP A 169 -26.30 15.31 -18.84
CA ASP A 169 -26.17 16.69 -18.33
C ASP A 169 -25.89 17.72 -19.47
N ALA A 170 -26.26 17.35 -20.70
CA ALA A 170 -26.11 18.20 -21.89
C ALA A 170 -27.33 19.09 -22.11
#